data_dbf5b3437adea7a9c96514e68b22c8ea
#
_entry.id   dbf5b3437adea7a9c96514e68b22c8ea
#
_cell.length_a   1.000
_cell.length_b   1.000
_cell.length_c   1.000
_cell.angle_alpha   90.00
_cell.angle_beta   90.00
_cell.angle_gamma   90.00
#
_symmetry.space_group_name_H-M   'P 1'
#
loop_
_entity.id
_entity.type
_entity.pdbx_description
1 polymer ?
#
loop_
_entity_poly.entity_id
_entity_poly.type
_entity_poly.pdbx_seq_one_letter_code
_entity_poly.pdbx_strand_id
1 'polypeptide(L)'
;MKIIHILIASFLLPLVCSGQNPIIQTKYTADPAPLVYNDTVFLYTSHDEDDAFGFKMQDWLLYTSTDMVNWTEHGVIASLKDFRWVPYDNGAWAPQCVRRNNKFYLYCPMPNGIG
;
A
#
# COMPACT_ATOMS: atom_id res chain seq x y z
N MET A 1 38.70 -29.66 -26.07
CA MET A 1 37.68 -28.87 -26.78
C MET A 1 36.24 -29.03 -26.23
N LYS A 2 35.92 -29.87 -25.24
CA LYS A 2 34.57 -30.07 -24.68
C LYS A 2 34.21 -29.16 -23.49
N ILE A 3 35.18 -28.53 -22.86
CA ILE A 3 34.94 -27.69 -21.64
C ILE A 3 34.50 -26.27 -21.99
N ILE A 4 34.89 -25.74 -23.15
CA ILE A 4 34.58 -24.38 -23.59
C ILE A 4 33.06 -24.24 -23.91
N HIS A 5 32.38 -25.28 -24.37
CA HIS A 5 30.96 -25.22 -24.72
C HIS A 5 30.02 -25.16 -23.50
N ILE A 6 30.47 -25.67 -22.36
CA ILE A 6 29.68 -25.65 -21.12
C ILE A 6 29.72 -24.25 -20.47
N LEU A 7 30.85 -23.55 -20.60
CA LEU A 7 31.01 -22.19 -20.05
C LEU A 7 30.19 -21.14 -20.84
N ILE A 8 30.00 -21.33 -22.14
CA ILE A 8 29.20 -20.42 -22.98
C ILE A 8 27.69 -20.61 -22.72
N ALA A 9 27.25 -21.85 -22.44
CA ALA A 9 25.85 -22.12 -22.12
C ALA A 9 25.40 -21.54 -20.76
N SER A 10 26.33 -21.42 -19.80
CA SER A 10 26.03 -20.79 -18.50
C SER A 10 25.90 -19.25 -18.55
N PHE A 11 26.42 -18.61 -19.59
CA PHE A 11 26.35 -17.15 -19.75
C PHE A 11 25.09 -16.68 -20.51
N LEU A 12 24.32 -17.61 -21.08
CA LEU A 12 23.12 -17.31 -21.88
C LEU A 12 21.80 -17.58 -21.15
N LEU A 13 21.82 -17.78 -19.84
CA LEU A 13 20.61 -17.68 -19.04
C LEU A 13 20.32 -16.19 -18.85
N PRO A 14 19.39 -15.59 -19.62
CA PRO A 14 18.91 -14.25 -19.27
C PRO A 14 18.29 -14.36 -17.89
N LEU A 15 18.84 -13.66 -16.93
CA LEU A 15 18.15 -13.32 -15.70
C LEU A 15 16.95 -12.46 -16.13
N VAL A 16 15.85 -13.13 -16.50
CA VAL A 16 14.57 -12.44 -16.69
C VAL A 16 14.07 -12.08 -15.30
N CYS A 17 14.66 -11.04 -14.73
CA CYS A 17 14.10 -10.37 -13.59
C CYS A 17 12.92 -9.56 -14.12
N SER A 18 11.75 -10.20 -14.21
CA SER A 18 10.50 -9.48 -14.45
C SER A 18 10.18 -8.73 -13.17
N GLY A 19 10.63 -7.47 -13.08
CA GLY A 19 10.11 -6.56 -12.07
C GLY A 19 8.60 -6.46 -12.31
N GLN A 20 7.81 -6.86 -11.32
CA GLN A 20 6.36 -6.62 -11.39
C GLN A 20 6.12 -5.12 -11.18
N ASN A 21 5.16 -4.58 -11.91
CA ASN A 21 4.69 -3.22 -11.67
C ASN A 21 4.17 -3.07 -10.23
N PRO A 22 4.23 -1.88 -9.63
CA PRO A 22 3.59 -1.62 -8.36
C PRO A 22 2.12 -2.07 -8.38
N ILE A 23 1.63 -2.61 -7.27
CA ILE A 23 0.22 -3.02 -7.10
C ILE A 23 -0.70 -1.82 -7.37
N ILE A 24 -0.36 -0.66 -6.82
CA ILE A 24 -1.07 0.60 -7.00
C ILE A 24 -0.25 1.46 -7.96
N GLN A 25 -0.90 1.92 -9.03
CA GLN A 25 -0.27 2.70 -10.09
C GLN A 25 -0.95 4.06 -10.31
N THR A 26 -2.05 4.32 -9.61
CA THR A 26 -2.89 5.51 -9.77
C THR A 26 -2.51 6.63 -8.81
N LYS A 27 -1.87 6.31 -7.70
CA LYS A 27 -1.49 7.24 -6.63
C LYS A 27 -0.21 6.82 -5.94
N TYR A 28 0.47 7.77 -5.33
CA TYR A 28 1.58 7.46 -4.43
C TYR A 28 1.04 6.98 -3.09
N THR A 29 1.40 5.77 -2.71
CA THR A 29 0.95 5.14 -1.46
C THR A 29 2.12 4.62 -0.66
N ALA A 30 1.96 4.63 0.67
CA ALA A 30 2.94 4.09 1.60
C ALA A 30 2.26 3.24 2.68
N ASP A 31 3.06 2.53 3.47
CA ASP A 31 2.65 1.81 4.66
C ASP A 31 1.47 0.83 4.44
N PRO A 32 1.57 -0.11 3.52
CA PRO A 32 0.47 -1.01 3.20
C PRO A 32 0.13 -1.92 4.39
N ALA A 33 -1.15 -1.92 4.78
CA ALA A 33 -1.70 -2.75 5.85
C ALA A 33 -2.78 -3.67 5.33
N PRO A 34 -2.49 -4.94 5.02
CA PRO A 34 -3.48 -5.87 4.51
C PRO A 34 -4.33 -6.48 5.63
N LEU A 35 -5.62 -6.67 5.34
CA LEU A 35 -6.56 -7.47 6.11
C LEU A 35 -7.26 -8.44 5.16
N VAL A 36 -7.26 -9.74 5.49
CA VAL A 36 -8.00 -10.74 4.71
C VAL A 36 -9.32 -11.05 5.41
N TYR A 37 -10.42 -10.94 4.66
CA TYR A 37 -11.75 -11.28 5.17
C TYR A 37 -12.65 -11.72 4.01
N ASN A 38 -13.34 -12.88 4.16
CA ASN A 38 -14.23 -13.48 3.16
C ASN A 38 -13.58 -13.53 1.76
N ASP A 39 -12.42 -14.19 1.66
CA ASP A 39 -11.64 -14.38 0.42
C ASP A 39 -11.26 -13.08 -0.31
N THR A 40 -11.35 -11.96 0.37
CA THR A 40 -10.98 -10.65 -0.15
C THR A 40 -9.82 -10.06 0.67
N VAL A 41 -8.82 -9.56 0.00
CA VAL A 41 -7.77 -8.76 0.60
C VAL A 41 -8.20 -7.31 0.59
N PHE A 42 -8.23 -6.69 1.75
CA PHE A 42 -8.43 -5.26 1.96
C PHE A 42 -7.07 -4.65 2.25
N LEU A 43 -6.59 -3.78 1.38
CA LEU A 43 -5.30 -3.12 1.51
C LEU A 43 -5.53 -1.66 1.89
N TYR A 44 -5.18 -1.31 3.10
CA TYR A 44 -5.20 0.06 3.61
C TYR A 44 -3.83 0.68 3.41
N THR A 45 -3.79 1.94 2.99
CA THR A 45 -2.53 2.66 2.79
C THR A 45 -2.65 4.10 3.29
N SER A 46 -1.54 4.70 3.66
CA SER A 46 -1.41 6.15 3.64
C SER A 46 -1.29 6.65 2.20
N HIS A 47 -1.58 7.92 1.96
CA HIS A 47 -1.55 8.57 0.66
C HIS A 47 -0.56 9.73 0.68
N ASP A 48 0.49 9.63 -0.13
CA ASP A 48 1.38 10.74 -0.40
C ASP A 48 0.77 11.64 -1.48
N GLU A 49 0.54 12.90 -1.15
CA GLU A 49 -0.05 13.87 -2.08
C GLU A 49 0.85 14.10 -3.29
N ASP A 50 0.30 13.92 -4.49
CA ASP A 50 1.03 13.96 -5.77
C ASP A 50 1.70 15.32 -6.02
N ASP A 51 1.09 16.42 -5.57
CA ASP A 51 1.53 17.79 -5.82
C ASP A 51 2.40 18.36 -4.68
N ALA A 52 2.72 17.59 -3.67
CA ALA A 52 3.43 18.08 -2.51
C ALA A 52 4.92 18.26 -2.80
N PHE A 53 5.48 19.37 -2.34
CA PHE A 53 6.92 19.49 -2.21
C PHE A 53 7.38 18.72 -0.97
N GLY A 54 8.02 17.58 -1.20
CA GLY A 54 8.43 16.66 -0.15
C GLY A 54 7.25 15.77 0.28
N PHE A 55 7.17 15.49 1.53
CA PHE A 55 6.33 14.49 2.13
C PHE A 55 5.06 15.12 2.73
N LYS A 56 3.90 14.74 2.23
CA LYS A 56 2.61 15.24 2.70
C LYS A 56 1.55 14.15 2.61
N MET A 57 0.95 13.79 3.74
CA MET A 57 -0.09 12.78 3.85
C MET A 57 -1.29 13.34 4.59
N GLN A 58 -2.46 13.35 3.96
CA GLN A 58 -3.69 13.95 4.50
C GLN A 58 -4.82 12.96 4.72
N ASP A 59 -4.73 11.78 4.09
CA ASP A 59 -5.79 10.79 4.13
C ASP A 59 -5.28 9.35 3.97
N TRP A 60 -6.21 8.41 4.09
CA TRP A 60 -5.99 6.98 3.94
C TRP A 60 -6.88 6.40 2.86
N LEU A 61 -6.30 5.51 2.07
CA LEU A 61 -6.94 4.87 0.94
C LEU A 61 -7.25 3.40 1.22
N LEU A 62 -8.23 2.87 0.49
CA LEU A 62 -8.56 1.46 0.49
C LEU A 62 -8.55 0.91 -0.93
N TYR A 63 -7.94 -0.26 -1.05
CA TYR A 63 -7.98 -1.10 -2.24
C TYR A 63 -8.44 -2.50 -1.86
N THR A 64 -9.11 -3.21 -2.76
CA THR A 64 -9.48 -4.60 -2.55
C THR A 64 -9.11 -5.48 -3.73
N SER A 65 -8.80 -6.76 -3.43
CA SER A 65 -8.57 -7.78 -4.44
C SER A 65 -9.01 -9.16 -3.93
N THR A 66 -9.48 -10.00 -4.84
CA THR A 66 -9.78 -11.41 -4.58
C THR A 66 -8.75 -12.36 -5.17
N ASP A 67 -7.79 -11.85 -5.96
CA ASP A 67 -6.79 -12.65 -6.68
C ASP A 67 -5.36 -12.11 -6.52
N MET A 68 -5.16 -11.00 -5.81
CA MET A 68 -3.88 -10.32 -5.60
C MET A 68 -3.23 -9.76 -6.88
N VAL A 69 -3.95 -9.80 -7.99
CA VAL A 69 -3.50 -9.32 -9.30
C VAL A 69 -4.32 -8.11 -9.73
N ASN A 70 -5.65 -8.24 -9.66
CA ASN A 70 -6.59 -7.19 -10.02
C ASN A 70 -7.06 -6.46 -8.76
N TRP A 71 -6.86 -5.15 -8.71
CA TRP A 71 -7.18 -4.33 -7.56
C TRP A 71 -8.27 -3.31 -7.89
N THR A 72 -9.23 -3.20 -6.99
CA THR A 72 -10.28 -2.18 -7.06
C THR A 72 -9.94 -1.05 -6.09
N GLU A 73 -9.84 0.17 -6.59
CA GLU A 73 -9.67 1.38 -5.77
C GLU A 73 -11.01 1.85 -5.23
N HIS A 74 -11.09 2.08 -3.92
CA HIS A 74 -12.28 2.62 -3.23
C HIS A 74 -12.11 4.10 -2.85
N GLY A 75 -10.92 4.67 -3.07
CA GLY A 75 -10.60 6.05 -2.74
C GLY A 75 -10.34 6.27 -1.25
N VAL A 76 -10.55 7.51 -0.82
CA VAL A 76 -10.33 7.96 0.56
C VAL A 76 -11.39 7.38 1.47
N ILE A 77 -10.96 6.69 2.54
CA ILE A 77 -11.84 6.08 3.55
C ILE A 77 -11.80 6.80 4.90
N ALA A 78 -10.76 7.57 5.15
CA ALA A 78 -10.62 8.46 6.30
C ALA A 78 -9.64 9.58 5.96
N SER A 79 -9.79 10.72 6.61
CA SER A 79 -8.95 11.89 6.40
C SER A 79 -8.65 12.58 7.72
N LEU A 80 -7.55 13.33 7.80
CA LEU A 80 -7.24 14.18 8.97
C LEU A 80 -8.38 15.16 9.30
N LYS A 81 -9.20 15.54 8.31
CA LYS A 81 -10.36 16.43 8.49
C LYS A 81 -11.50 15.81 9.32
N ASP A 82 -11.52 14.48 9.45
CA ASP A 82 -12.51 13.77 10.25
C ASP A 82 -12.23 13.88 11.75
N PHE A 83 -11.02 14.34 12.13
CA PHE A 83 -10.55 14.39 13.51
C PHE A 83 -10.36 15.84 13.97
N ARG A 84 -11.25 16.32 14.83
CA ARG A 84 -11.29 17.74 15.26
C ARG A 84 -10.08 18.19 16.10
N TRP A 85 -9.31 17.22 16.63
CA TRP A 85 -8.14 17.52 17.48
C TRP A 85 -6.82 17.54 16.70
N VAL A 86 -6.84 17.30 15.40
CA VAL A 86 -5.64 17.37 14.56
C VAL A 86 -5.50 18.76 13.98
N PRO A 87 -4.52 19.55 14.42
CA PRO A 87 -4.34 20.93 13.94
C PRO A 87 -3.57 21.00 12.62
N TYR A 88 -3.05 19.86 12.12
CA TYR A 88 -2.15 19.80 10.98
C TYR A 88 -2.83 19.23 9.75
N ASP A 89 -2.39 19.70 8.60
CA ASP A 89 -2.82 19.21 7.29
C ASP A 89 -1.87 18.14 6.71
N ASN A 90 -1.01 17.58 7.56
CA ASN A 90 -0.05 16.53 7.23
C ASN A 90 0.11 15.56 8.40
N GLY A 91 0.32 14.27 8.11
CA GLY A 91 0.59 13.26 9.12
C GLY A 91 -0.44 12.13 9.20
N ALA A 92 -1.15 11.84 8.12
CA ALA A 92 -1.96 10.63 7.99
C ALA A 92 -1.04 9.41 7.76
N TRP A 93 -0.46 8.89 8.87
CA TRP A 93 0.60 7.87 8.82
C TRP A 93 0.04 6.45 8.74
N ALA A 94 0.95 5.47 8.75
CA ALA A 94 0.72 4.04 8.59
C ALA A 94 -0.57 3.52 9.25
N PRO A 95 -1.64 3.20 8.49
CA PRO A 95 -2.90 2.72 9.06
C PRO A 95 -2.79 1.25 9.46
N GLN A 96 -3.76 0.80 10.27
CA GLN A 96 -3.96 -0.63 10.51
C GLN A 96 -5.46 -0.90 10.71
N CYS A 97 -5.97 -1.93 10.06
CA CYS A 97 -7.33 -2.39 10.31
C CYS A 97 -7.34 -3.76 10.98
N VAL A 98 -8.18 -3.91 12.01
CA VAL A 98 -8.37 -5.19 12.69
C VAL A 98 -9.87 -5.51 12.81
N ARG A 99 -10.20 -6.81 12.78
CA ARG A 99 -11.57 -7.28 13.02
C ARG A 99 -11.69 -7.83 14.43
N ARG A 100 -12.71 -7.35 15.16
CA ARG A 100 -13.09 -7.87 16.48
C ARG A 100 -14.60 -7.79 16.67
N ASN A 101 -15.22 -8.86 17.18
CA ASN A 101 -16.66 -8.91 17.50
C ASN A 101 -17.56 -8.46 16.34
N ASN A 102 -17.30 -8.97 15.12
CA ASN A 102 -18.00 -8.61 13.87
C ASN A 102 -17.96 -7.12 13.50
N LYS A 103 -17.03 -6.37 14.05
CA LYS A 103 -16.74 -4.98 13.69
C LYS A 103 -15.32 -4.87 13.16
N PHE A 104 -15.12 -3.88 12.31
CA PHE A 104 -13.81 -3.50 11.80
C PHE A 104 -13.40 -2.18 12.48
N TYR A 105 -12.16 -2.13 12.93
CA TYR A 105 -11.58 -0.98 13.59
C TYR A 105 -10.37 -0.54 12.77
N LEU A 106 -10.48 0.62 12.14
CA LEU A 106 -9.38 1.27 11.44
C LEU A 106 -8.66 2.18 12.44
N TYR A 107 -7.38 1.93 12.64
CA TYR A 107 -6.49 2.78 13.41
C TYR A 107 -5.77 3.72 12.45
N CYS A 108 -5.90 5.01 12.68
CA CYS A 108 -5.34 6.08 11.89
C CYS A 108 -4.33 6.87 12.76
N PRO A 109 -3.04 6.49 12.75
CA PRO A 109 -2.01 7.25 13.45
C PRO A 109 -1.84 8.63 12.83
N MET A 110 -1.73 9.64 13.69
CA MET A 110 -1.61 11.04 13.29
C MET A 110 -0.87 11.85 14.37
N PRO A 111 -0.47 13.08 14.12
CA PRO A 111 0.12 13.93 15.15
C PRO A 111 -0.82 14.02 16.36
N ASN A 112 -0.26 13.84 17.54
CA ASN A 112 -0.93 13.89 18.85
C ASN A 112 -1.92 12.76 19.16
N GLY A 113 -1.98 11.68 18.37
CA GLY A 113 -2.83 10.57 18.73
C GLY A 113 -3.10 9.52 17.66
N ILE A 114 -4.12 8.71 17.91
CA ILE A 114 -4.63 7.69 17.02
C ILE A 114 -6.15 7.87 16.96
N GLY A 115 -6.66 7.97 15.76
CA GLY A 115 -8.09 7.99 15.48
C GLY A 115 -8.68 6.63 15.20
#